data_f56b3798b4f9c13f6f6c77a46d701678
#
_entry.id   f56b3798b4f9c13f6f6c77a46d701678
#
_cell.length_a   1.000
_cell.length_b   1.000
_cell.length_c   1.000
_cell.angle_alpha   90.00
_cell.angle_beta   90.00
_cell.angle_gamma   90.00
#
_symmetry.space_group_name_H-M   'P 1'
#
loop_
_entity.id
_entity.type
_entity.pdbx_description
1 polymer ?
#
loop_
_entity_poly.entity_id
_entity_poly.type
_entity_poly.pdbx_seq_one_letter_code
_entity_poly.pdbx_strand_id
1 'polypeptide(L)'
;MRSLKRVPAITIQSWEHFNEVEHDNPDQYIKPDIPRSIVCFWTGDNVMSDSRKRAFDTLQSTSKTEVLFITPESLPSYIIETYPLHPAYQYLSLVHRSDYLRCYFMHHYGGGYSDIKAARHSWVQSFDTFEVDDKSWIIGYPEIGEHGVAPVKGICGEDLRKNWYFLLGNCAYICAPNSPFTTSWYDEVHKRLDDLFLDLQRCPGNSRGDNDGYPIEWTYLLGNIFHPLCLKYSNHVSYDRTIKPVLGGYL
;
A
#
# COMPACT_ATOMS: atom_id res chain seq x y z
N MET A 1 -18.67 17.08 12.10
CA MET A 1 -18.74 15.90 11.18
C MET A 1 -19.37 16.37 9.86
N ARG A 2 -18.61 16.49 8.77
CA ARG A 2 -19.19 16.72 7.44
C ARG A 2 -19.67 15.37 6.94
N SER A 3 -20.97 15.23 6.67
CA SER A 3 -21.56 14.09 5.98
C SER A 3 -20.79 13.88 4.68
N LEU A 4 -20.07 12.78 4.55
CA LEU A 4 -19.45 12.37 3.30
C LEU A 4 -20.60 12.11 2.31
N LYS A 5 -20.72 12.97 1.31
CA LYS A 5 -21.62 12.72 0.18
C LYS A 5 -21.18 11.39 -0.45
N ARG A 6 -22.14 10.49 -0.68
CA ARG A 6 -21.89 9.25 -1.45
C ARG A 6 -21.13 9.62 -2.72
N VAL A 7 -20.06 8.89 -3.00
CA VAL A 7 -19.36 8.97 -4.30
C VAL A 7 -20.40 8.80 -5.38
N PRO A 8 -20.54 9.70 -6.35
CA PRO A 8 -21.34 9.40 -7.53
C PRO A 8 -20.83 8.09 -8.12
N ALA A 9 -21.75 7.19 -8.53
CA ALA A 9 -21.38 5.93 -9.15
C ALA A 9 -20.50 6.24 -10.37
N ILE A 10 -19.20 6.17 -10.18
CA ILE A 10 -18.22 6.31 -11.25
C ILE A 10 -18.38 5.03 -12.05
N THR A 11 -18.71 5.16 -13.32
CA THR A 11 -18.86 4.00 -14.19
C THR A 11 -17.45 3.52 -14.51
N ILE A 12 -16.92 2.66 -13.64
CA ILE A 12 -15.59 2.02 -13.75
C ILE A 12 -15.41 1.32 -15.10
N GLN A 13 -16.49 1.04 -15.83
CA GLN A 13 -16.50 0.48 -17.20
C GLN A 13 -15.61 1.24 -18.20
N SER A 14 -15.19 2.49 -17.92
CA SER A 14 -14.26 3.25 -18.76
C SER A 14 -12.78 3.11 -18.34
N TRP A 15 -12.48 2.31 -17.32
CA TRP A 15 -11.11 2.08 -16.87
C TRP A 15 -10.59 0.77 -17.46
N GLU A 16 -9.89 0.86 -18.58
CA GLU A 16 -9.53 -0.26 -19.48
C GLU A 16 -8.77 -1.43 -18.83
N HIS A 17 -8.20 -1.27 -17.62
CA HIS A 17 -7.36 -2.29 -16.99
C HIS A 17 -7.83 -2.82 -15.62
N PHE A 18 -8.80 -2.19 -14.97
CA PHE A 18 -9.27 -2.58 -13.62
C PHE A 18 -10.59 -3.36 -13.62
N ASN A 19 -11.15 -3.66 -14.80
CA ASN A 19 -12.44 -4.34 -14.94
C ASN A 19 -12.32 -5.86 -15.13
N GLU A 20 -11.15 -6.39 -15.48
CA GLU A 20 -11.00 -7.79 -15.88
C GLU A 20 -10.94 -8.78 -14.71
N VAL A 21 -10.78 -8.30 -13.49
CA VAL A 21 -10.80 -9.16 -12.29
C VAL A 21 -12.15 -8.97 -11.60
N GLU A 22 -13.17 -9.68 -12.08
CA GLU A 22 -14.37 -9.95 -11.28
C GLU A 22 -13.97 -10.93 -10.18
N HIS A 23 -13.60 -10.40 -9.03
CA HIS A 23 -13.54 -11.22 -7.83
C HIS A 23 -14.97 -11.61 -7.43
N ASP A 24 -15.10 -12.84 -6.92
CA ASP A 24 -16.33 -13.34 -6.31
C ASP A 24 -16.99 -12.25 -5.48
N ASN A 25 -18.30 -12.19 -5.57
CA ASN A 25 -19.19 -11.19 -4.99
C ASN A 25 -18.58 -10.49 -3.74
N PRO A 26 -18.20 -9.19 -3.84
CA PRO A 26 -17.57 -8.45 -2.73
C PRO A 26 -18.39 -8.50 -1.43
N ASP A 27 -19.71 -8.70 -1.55
CA ASP A 27 -20.64 -8.79 -0.42
C ASP A 27 -20.50 -10.11 0.39
N GLN A 28 -19.72 -11.07 -0.10
CA GLN A 28 -19.47 -12.35 0.60
C GLN A 28 -18.16 -12.35 1.41
N TYR A 29 -17.34 -11.32 1.31
CA TYR A 29 -16.11 -11.26 2.09
C TYR A 29 -16.42 -11.05 3.58
N ILE A 30 -15.94 -11.98 4.40
CA ILE A 30 -16.00 -11.90 5.87
C ILE A 30 -14.61 -11.50 6.34
N LYS A 31 -14.52 -10.32 6.96
CA LYS A 31 -13.25 -9.81 7.49
C LYS A 31 -12.78 -10.70 8.65
N PRO A 32 -11.60 -11.32 8.56
CA PRO A 32 -11.02 -12.08 9.64
C PRO A 32 -10.43 -11.17 10.72
N ASP A 33 -10.06 -11.74 11.86
CA ASP A 33 -9.19 -11.08 12.83
C ASP A 33 -7.88 -10.69 12.16
N ILE A 34 -7.37 -9.51 12.48
CA ILE A 34 -6.14 -8.97 11.92
C ILE A 34 -5.04 -8.86 12.98
N PRO A 35 -3.76 -9.03 12.62
CA PRO A 35 -2.68 -8.78 13.55
C PRO A 35 -2.63 -7.29 13.94
N ARG A 36 -2.57 -7.02 15.26
CA ARG A 36 -2.42 -5.65 15.78
C ARG A 36 -0.94 -5.25 15.80
N SER A 37 -0.31 -5.34 14.65
CA SER A 37 1.08 -4.96 14.44
C SER A 37 1.22 -4.09 13.20
N ILE A 38 2.30 -3.30 13.16
CA ILE A 38 2.65 -2.42 12.03
C ILE A 38 3.90 -2.99 11.40
N VAL A 39 3.86 -3.32 10.11
CA VAL A 39 5.04 -3.74 9.37
C VAL A 39 5.73 -2.55 8.70
N CYS A 40 7.07 -2.53 8.77
CA CYS A 40 7.96 -1.60 8.07
C CYS A 40 9.04 -2.38 7.35
N PHE A 41 9.45 -1.91 6.19
CA PHE A 41 10.46 -2.58 5.37
C PHE A 41 11.74 -1.75 5.24
N TRP A 42 12.89 -2.43 5.40
CA TRP A 42 14.19 -1.96 4.96
C TRP A 42 14.76 -2.98 3.97
N THR A 43 14.65 -2.71 2.68
CA THR A 43 14.83 -3.68 1.60
C THR A 43 16.26 -3.77 1.07
N GLY A 44 17.18 -2.95 1.59
CA GLY A 44 18.59 -2.95 1.25
C GLY A 44 19.46 -3.41 2.42
N ASP A 45 20.73 -3.62 2.15
CA ASP A 45 21.80 -3.95 3.09
C ASP A 45 22.55 -2.71 3.58
N ASN A 46 22.21 -1.54 3.04
CA ASN A 46 22.84 -0.27 3.42
C ASN A 46 22.41 0.17 4.83
N VAL A 47 23.31 0.88 5.50
CA VAL A 47 23.06 1.43 6.84
C VAL A 47 21.96 2.49 6.76
N MET A 48 20.97 2.36 7.66
CA MET A 48 19.93 3.36 7.82
C MET A 48 20.51 4.68 8.34
N SER A 49 20.11 5.81 7.74
CA SER A 49 20.50 7.14 8.20
C SER A 49 19.99 7.42 9.63
N ASP A 50 20.66 8.30 10.36
CA ASP A 50 20.25 8.65 11.72
C ASP A 50 18.86 9.32 11.76
N SER A 51 18.47 10.06 10.71
CA SER A 51 17.12 10.61 10.59
C SER A 51 16.08 9.52 10.46
N ARG A 52 16.35 8.46 9.68
CA ARG A 52 15.47 7.29 9.56
C ARG A 52 15.38 6.48 10.84
N LYS A 53 16.51 6.28 11.54
CA LYS A 53 16.53 5.59 12.86
C LYS A 53 15.64 6.34 13.85
N ARG A 54 15.82 7.67 13.99
CA ARG A 54 14.95 8.49 14.86
C ARG A 54 13.48 8.42 14.46
N ALA A 55 13.17 8.40 13.16
CA ALA A 55 11.79 8.26 12.69
C ALA A 55 11.21 6.89 13.08
N PHE A 56 11.99 5.84 12.94
CA PHE A 56 11.61 4.49 13.34
C PHE A 56 11.39 4.37 14.86
N ASP A 57 12.33 4.89 15.68
CA ASP A 57 12.18 4.93 17.14
C ASP A 57 10.91 5.68 17.57
N THR A 58 10.60 6.78 16.87
CA THR A 58 9.36 7.53 17.11
C THR A 58 8.13 6.72 16.74
N LEU A 59 8.15 5.99 15.63
CA LEU A 59 7.05 5.10 15.25
C LEU A 59 6.85 4.02 16.30
N GLN A 60 7.91 3.32 16.73
CA GLN A 60 7.84 2.28 17.77
C GLN A 60 7.30 2.80 19.10
N SER A 61 7.82 3.93 19.58
CA SER A 61 7.44 4.47 20.88
C SER A 61 6.06 5.10 20.91
N THR A 62 5.60 5.68 19.77
CA THR A 62 4.36 6.47 19.70
C THR A 62 3.16 5.63 19.28
N SER A 63 3.32 4.66 18.37
CA SER A 63 2.21 3.86 17.87
C SER A 63 1.47 3.06 18.94
N LYS A 64 2.17 2.70 20.05
CA LYS A 64 1.66 1.84 21.12
C LYS A 64 1.17 0.47 20.63
N THR A 65 1.75 0.03 19.53
CA THR A 65 1.47 -1.22 18.84
C THR A 65 2.79 -1.86 18.49
N GLU A 66 2.84 -3.17 18.37
CA GLU A 66 4.04 -3.86 17.90
C GLU A 66 4.45 -3.33 16.51
N VAL A 67 5.74 -3.07 16.32
CA VAL A 67 6.29 -2.66 15.01
C VAL A 67 7.27 -3.72 14.55
N LEU A 68 6.89 -4.44 13.50
CA LEU A 68 7.71 -5.47 12.86
C LEU A 68 8.62 -4.81 11.83
N PHE A 69 9.91 -4.89 12.08
CA PHE A 69 10.94 -4.36 11.17
C PHE A 69 11.49 -5.48 10.30
N ILE A 70 11.10 -5.49 9.04
CA ILE A 70 11.48 -6.54 8.08
C ILE A 70 12.66 -6.08 7.25
N THR A 71 13.74 -6.87 7.31
CA THR A 71 14.98 -6.68 6.56
C THR A 71 15.20 -7.83 5.59
N PRO A 72 16.15 -7.74 4.63
CA PRO A 72 16.49 -8.86 3.75
C PRO A 72 16.85 -10.15 4.52
N GLU A 73 17.44 -10.02 5.70
CA GLU A 73 17.81 -11.15 6.56
C GLU A 73 16.59 -11.81 7.21
N SER A 74 15.63 -11.03 7.71
CA SER A 74 14.43 -11.56 8.39
C SER A 74 13.31 -11.94 7.41
N LEU A 75 13.26 -11.35 6.22
CA LEU A 75 12.21 -11.56 5.22
C LEU A 75 11.89 -13.03 4.92
N PRO A 76 12.88 -13.94 4.76
CA PRO A 76 12.57 -15.34 4.46
C PRO A 76 11.65 -16.02 5.46
N SER A 77 11.67 -15.60 6.75
CA SER A 77 10.81 -16.16 7.80
C SER A 77 9.33 -15.78 7.66
N TYR A 78 9.02 -14.80 6.80
CA TYR A 78 7.68 -14.30 6.56
C TYR A 78 7.13 -14.70 5.19
N ILE A 79 7.91 -15.42 4.38
CA ILE A 79 7.44 -15.86 3.06
C ILE A 79 6.67 -17.16 3.23
N ILE A 80 5.43 -17.14 2.78
CA ILE A 80 4.54 -18.30 2.82
C ILE A 80 5.01 -19.29 1.72
N GLU A 81 5.26 -20.52 2.07
CA GLU A 81 5.82 -21.53 1.16
C GLU A 81 4.97 -21.71 -0.11
N THR A 82 3.65 -21.70 0.03
CA THR A 82 2.70 -21.83 -1.09
C THR A 82 2.53 -20.55 -1.91
N TYR A 83 3.03 -19.42 -1.41
CA TYR A 83 2.98 -18.11 -2.05
C TYR A 83 4.36 -17.45 -2.05
N PRO A 84 5.34 -18.01 -2.80
CA PRO A 84 6.68 -17.44 -2.86
C PRO A 84 6.65 -16.03 -3.46
N LEU A 85 7.69 -15.24 -3.21
CA LEU A 85 7.83 -13.94 -3.87
C LEU A 85 7.88 -14.12 -5.38
N HIS A 86 7.30 -13.16 -6.11
CA HIS A 86 7.36 -13.15 -7.56
C HIS A 86 8.81 -13.22 -8.05
N PRO A 87 9.14 -14.01 -9.10
CA PRO A 87 10.51 -14.15 -9.60
C PRO A 87 11.18 -12.83 -9.99
N ALA A 88 10.40 -11.81 -10.38
CA ALA A 88 10.90 -10.47 -10.69
C ALA A 88 11.38 -9.70 -9.45
N TYR A 89 11.00 -10.10 -8.22
CA TYR A 89 11.34 -9.37 -6.99
C TYR A 89 12.84 -9.09 -6.84
N GLN A 90 13.68 -10.03 -7.22
CA GLN A 90 15.14 -9.90 -7.13
C GLN A 90 15.71 -8.79 -8.03
N TYR A 91 15.00 -8.42 -9.10
CA TYR A 91 15.40 -7.40 -10.09
C TYR A 91 14.82 -6.02 -9.77
N LEU A 92 13.91 -5.93 -8.80
CA LEU A 92 13.32 -4.65 -8.39
C LEU A 92 14.34 -3.76 -7.69
N SER A 93 14.19 -2.44 -7.87
CA SER A 93 14.86 -1.45 -7.03
C SER A 93 14.46 -1.61 -5.56
N LEU A 94 15.28 -1.12 -4.62
CA LEU A 94 14.95 -1.24 -3.20
C LEU A 94 13.62 -0.54 -2.86
N VAL A 95 13.28 0.54 -3.56
CA VAL A 95 11.98 1.22 -3.38
C VAL A 95 10.84 0.31 -3.86
N HIS A 96 10.94 -0.24 -5.07
CA HIS A 96 9.90 -1.11 -5.62
C HIS A 96 9.82 -2.48 -4.91
N ARG A 97 10.91 -2.97 -4.30
CA ARG A 97 10.84 -4.10 -3.36
C ARG A 97 9.95 -3.78 -2.16
N SER A 98 10.06 -2.57 -1.60
CA SER A 98 9.17 -2.12 -0.53
C SER A 98 7.72 -2.03 -1.01
N ASP A 99 7.47 -1.54 -2.24
CA ASP A 99 6.13 -1.46 -2.82
C ASP A 99 5.52 -2.86 -3.04
N TYR A 100 6.31 -3.82 -3.49
CA TYR A 100 5.90 -5.20 -3.61
C TYR A 100 5.61 -5.84 -2.24
N LEU A 101 6.51 -5.68 -1.27
CA LEU A 101 6.36 -6.29 0.04
C LEU A 101 5.16 -5.74 0.82
N ARG A 102 4.85 -4.45 0.72
CA ARG A 102 3.64 -3.92 1.37
C ARG A 102 2.37 -4.54 0.77
N CYS A 103 2.34 -4.77 -0.53
CA CYS A 103 1.25 -5.47 -1.19
C CYS A 103 1.16 -6.92 -0.70
N TYR A 104 2.26 -7.66 -0.73
CA TYR A 104 2.35 -9.04 -0.26
C TYR A 104 1.87 -9.20 1.19
N PHE A 105 2.41 -8.38 2.11
CA PHE A 105 2.05 -8.47 3.53
C PHE A 105 0.59 -8.08 3.79
N MET A 106 0.10 -7.03 3.14
CA MET A 106 -1.30 -6.60 3.32
C MET A 106 -2.28 -7.63 2.76
N HIS A 107 -1.92 -8.32 1.67
CA HIS A 107 -2.76 -9.38 1.11
C HIS A 107 -2.75 -10.63 1.99
N HIS A 108 -1.59 -11.13 2.38
CA HIS A 108 -1.51 -12.40 3.09
C HIS A 108 -1.73 -12.31 4.60
N TYR A 109 -1.27 -11.26 5.23
CA TYR A 109 -1.29 -11.11 6.69
C TYR A 109 -2.28 -10.05 7.17
N GLY A 110 -2.52 -9.00 6.40
CA GLY A 110 -3.24 -7.84 6.88
C GLY A 110 -2.48 -7.07 7.95
N GLY A 111 -3.22 -6.36 8.83
CA GLY A 111 -2.63 -5.52 9.87
C GLY A 111 -2.17 -4.17 9.34
N GLY A 112 -1.30 -3.50 10.08
CA GLY A 112 -0.82 -2.16 9.77
C GLY A 112 0.42 -2.16 8.89
N TYR A 113 0.52 -1.17 8.02
CA TYR A 113 1.75 -0.80 7.30
C TYR A 113 2.10 0.65 7.60
N SER A 114 3.37 0.94 7.78
CA SER A 114 3.89 2.30 7.76
C SER A 114 5.24 2.37 7.04
N ASP A 115 5.43 3.42 6.24
CA ASP A 115 6.78 3.83 5.88
C ASP A 115 7.59 4.10 7.15
N ILE A 116 8.92 3.98 7.10
CA ILE A 116 9.80 4.39 8.18
C ILE A 116 9.79 5.92 8.27
N LYS A 117 8.73 6.44 8.91
CA LYS A 117 8.46 7.85 9.14
C LYS A 117 8.00 8.04 10.58
N ALA A 118 8.25 9.21 11.16
CA ALA A 118 7.84 9.49 12.52
C ALA A 118 6.31 9.47 12.65
N ALA A 119 5.80 8.82 13.70
CA ALA A 119 4.39 8.85 14.08
C ALA A 119 4.14 9.95 15.11
N ARG A 120 2.93 10.52 15.11
CA ARG A 120 2.49 11.54 16.08
C ARG A 120 1.50 11.01 17.10
N HIS A 121 0.82 9.93 16.79
CA HIS A 121 -0.28 9.40 17.59
C HIS A 121 -0.19 7.88 17.71
N SER A 122 -0.87 7.35 18.72
CA SER A 122 -1.08 5.92 18.90
C SER A 122 -1.99 5.37 17.80
N TRP A 123 -1.73 4.13 17.37
CA TRP A 123 -2.55 3.40 16.40
C TRP A 123 -3.60 2.50 17.05
N VAL A 124 -3.60 2.41 18.38
CA VAL A 124 -4.53 1.52 19.13
C VAL A 124 -5.98 1.80 18.74
N GLN A 125 -6.39 3.09 18.79
CA GLN A 125 -7.78 3.46 18.46
C GLN A 125 -8.12 3.21 16.98
N SER A 126 -7.14 3.31 16.08
CA SER A 126 -7.35 3.02 14.65
C SER A 126 -7.60 1.53 14.43
N PHE A 127 -6.86 0.66 15.13
CA PHE A 127 -7.12 -0.79 15.15
C PHE A 127 -8.48 -1.11 15.76
N ASP A 128 -8.81 -0.54 16.94
CA ASP A 128 -10.12 -0.74 17.59
C ASP A 128 -11.28 -0.35 16.66
N THR A 129 -11.15 0.80 15.98
CA THR A 129 -12.17 1.27 15.02
C THR A 129 -12.28 0.35 13.82
N PHE A 130 -11.14 -0.11 13.29
CA PHE A 130 -11.12 -0.98 12.12
C PHE A 130 -11.67 -2.38 12.41
N GLU A 131 -11.39 -2.94 13.59
CA GLU A 131 -11.86 -4.26 14.00
C GLU A 131 -13.39 -4.33 14.12
N VAL A 132 -14.02 -3.26 14.63
CA VAL A 132 -15.50 -3.23 14.80
C VAL A 132 -16.25 -2.78 13.54
N ASP A 133 -15.56 -2.29 12.53
CA ASP A 133 -16.15 -1.88 11.26
C ASP A 133 -16.10 -3.01 10.24
N ASP A 134 -17.11 -3.86 10.22
CA ASP A 134 -17.18 -5.02 9.31
C ASP A 134 -17.23 -4.65 7.84
N LYS A 135 -17.49 -3.39 7.50
CA LYS A 135 -17.60 -2.92 6.11
C LYS A 135 -16.27 -2.49 5.51
N SER A 136 -15.36 -2.02 6.34
CA SER A 136 -14.08 -1.51 5.86
C SER A 136 -13.07 -2.62 5.64
N TRP A 137 -12.46 -2.64 4.47
CA TRP A 137 -11.36 -3.53 4.11
C TRP A 137 -9.99 -2.86 4.30
N ILE A 138 -10.00 -1.54 4.33
CA ILE A 138 -8.82 -0.72 4.56
C ILE A 138 -9.20 0.56 5.31
N ILE A 139 -8.37 0.96 6.27
CA ILE A 139 -8.42 2.27 6.91
C ILE A 139 -7.06 2.96 6.77
N GLY A 140 -7.06 4.23 6.39
CA GLY A 140 -5.84 5.01 6.19
C GLY A 140 -6.07 6.50 6.38
N TYR A 141 -5.00 7.30 6.31
CA TYR A 141 -5.18 8.75 6.30
C TYR A 141 -5.62 9.22 4.90
N PRO A 142 -6.56 10.18 4.80
CA PRO A 142 -6.97 10.71 3.50
C PRO A 142 -5.79 11.40 2.81
N GLU A 143 -5.73 11.29 1.48
CA GLU A 143 -4.74 12.02 0.69
C GLU A 143 -4.78 13.52 1.00
N ILE A 144 -3.65 14.19 0.92
CA ILE A 144 -3.49 15.57 1.39
C ILE A 144 -3.85 16.65 0.35
N GLY A 145 -4.05 16.24 -0.87
CA GLY A 145 -4.41 17.12 -1.97
C GLY A 145 -4.27 16.45 -3.33
N GLU A 146 -4.72 17.13 -4.37
CA GLU A 146 -4.62 16.65 -5.75
C GLU A 146 -3.18 16.32 -6.18
N HIS A 147 -2.20 17.04 -5.64
CA HIS A 147 -0.77 16.83 -5.92
C HIS A 147 -0.21 15.50 -5.37
N GLY A 148 -0.91 14.86 -4.42
CA GLY A 148 -0.56 13.54 -3.90
C GLY A 148 -1.10 12.39 -4.75
N VAL A 149 -1.97 12.68 -5.71
CA VAL A 149 -2.56 11.66 -6.58
C VAL A 149 -1.51 11.08 -7.52
N ALA A 150 -1.47 9.75 -7.62
CA ALA A 150 -0.59 9.07 -8.56
C ALA A 150 -0.85 9.53 -10.02
N PRO A 151 0.20 9.65 -10.86
CA PRO A 151 0.10 10.17 -12.22
C PRO A 151 -0.49 9.13 -13.20
N VAL A 152 -1.68 8.63 -12.90
CA VAL A 152 -2.42 7.72 -13.79
C VAL A 152 -2.90 8.49 -15.02
N LYS A 153 -2.75 7.90 -16.21
CA LYS A 153 -3.17 8.48 -17.49
C LYS A 153 -4.66 8.22 -17.79
N GLY A 154 -5.20 8.98 -18.73
CA GLY A 154 -6.55 8.78 -19.24
C GLY A 154 -7.66 9.13 -18.26
N ILE A 155 -8.85 8.61 -18.52
CA ILE A 155 -10.09 8.88 -17.77
C ILE A 155 -9.94 8.52 -16.29
N CYS A 156 -9.30 7.38 -15.99
CA CYS A 156 -9.02 6.98 -14.62
C CYS A 156 -8.24 8.07 -13.86
N GLY A 157 -7.15 8.60 -14.44
CA GLY A 157 -6.36 9.66 -13.81
C GLY A 157 -7.14 10.97 -13.61
N GLU A 158 -8.07 11.29 -14.52
CA GLU A 158 -8.96 12.45 -14.35
C GLU A 158 -9.94 12.24 -13.19
N ASP A 159 -10.52 11.04 -13.10
CA ASP A 159 -11.43 10.68 -12.02
C ASP A 159 -10.73 10.68 -10.66
N LEU A 160 -9.50 10.17 -10.59
CA LEU A 160 -8.69 10.21 -9.37
C LEU A 160 -8.43 11.65 -8.91
N ARG A 161 -8.03 12.55 -9.82
CA ARG A 161 -7.80 13.97 -9.48
C ARG A 161 -9.07 14.68 -9.03
N LYS A 162 -10.19 14.44 -9.69
CA LYS A 162 -11.50 15.02 -9.29
C LYS A 162 -11.96 14.52 -7.91
N ASN A 163 -11.59 13.30 -7.54
CA ASN A 163 -12.05 12.61 -6.33
C ASN A 163 -10.90 12.35 -5.32
N TRP A 164 -9.81 13.13 -5.36
CA TRP A 164 -8.61 12.93 -4.54
C TRP A 164 -8.91 12.78 -3.04
N TYR A 165 -9.95 13.41 -2.55
CA TYR A 165 -10.35 13.38 -1.14
C TYR A 165 -10.97 12.04 -0.68
N PHE A 166 -11.23 11.10 -1.62
CA PHE A 166 -11.59 9.72 -1.33
C PHE A 166 -10.38 8.77 -1.35
N LEU A 167 -9.21 9.27 -1.73
CA LEU A 167 -8.02 8.44 -1.80
C LEU A 167 -7.32 8.41 -0.44
N LEU A 168 -6.61 7.32 -0.20
CA LEU A 168 -5.72 7.18 0.96
C LEU A 168 -4.28 7.49 0.58
N GLY A 169 -3.56 8.11 1.49
CA GLY A 169 -2.12 8.28 1.33
C GLY A 169 -1.37 6.95 1.45
N ASN A 170 -0.37 6.77 0.61
CA ASN A 170 0.35 5.51 0.45
C ASN A 170 1.33 5.15 1.58
N CYS A 171 1.50 6.02 2.59
CA CYS A 171 2.58 5.85 3.57
C CYS A 171 2.16 5.12 4.86
N ALA A 172 0.86 4.97 5.13
CA ALA A 172 0.36 4.33 6.34
C ALA A 172 -1.13 3.96 6.23
N TYR A 173 -1.46 2.73 6.57
CA TYR A 173 -2.82 2.17 6.54
C TYR A 173 -2.89 0.86 7.31
N ILE A 174 -4.12 0.38 7.59
CA ILE A 174 -4.41 -0.95 8.13
C ILE A 174 -5.31 -1.66 7.13
N CYS A 175 -4.99 -2.90 6.76
CA CYS A 175 -5.74 -3.69 5.80
C CYS A 175 -6.27 -4.98 6.42
N ALA A 176 -7.43 -5.42 5.92
CA ALA A 176 -7.91 -6.77 6.10
C ALA A 176 -7.28 -7.69 5.03
N PRO A 177 -6.71 -8.84 5.41
CA PRO A 177 -6.04 -9.74 4.47
C PRO A 177 -7.06 -10.41 3.54
N ASN A 178 -6.62 -10.79 2.35
CA ASN A 178 -7.44 -11.48 1.34
C ASN A 178 -8.78 -10.78 1.02
N SER A 179 -8.89 -9.48 1.34
CA SER A 179 -10.06 -8.69 0.95
C SER A 179 -10.07 -8.45 -0.56
N PRO A 180 -11.23 -8.16 -1.18
CA PRO A 180 -11.26 -7.80 -2.60
C PRO A 180 -10.32 -6.66 -2.97
N PHE A 181 -10.07 -5.72 -2.04
CA PHE A 181 -9.08 -4.66 -2.22
C PHE A 181 -7.65 -5.20 -2.31
N THR A 182 -7.23 -5.99 -1.31
CA THR A 182 -5.84 -6.49 -1.26
C THR A 182 -5.59 -7.57 -2.31
N THR A 183 -6.60 -8.35 -2.67
CA THR A 183 -6.52 -9.34 -3.76
C THR A 183 -6.36 -8.64 -5.12
N SER A 184 -7.22 -7.65 -5.43
CA SER A 184 -7.07 -6.87 -6.67
C SER A 184 -5.70 -6.17 -6.75
N TRP A 185 -5.18 -5.71 -5.61
CA TRP A 185 -3.85 -5.10 -5.57
C TRP A 185 -2.75 -6.11 -5.85
N TYR A 186 -2.80 -7.27 -5.20
CA TYR A 186 -1.83 -8.36 -5.36
C TYR A 186 -1.79 -8.89 -6.80
N ASP A 187 -2.94 -9.17 -7.38
CA ASP A 187 -3.07 -9.67 -8.75
C ASP A 187 -2.55 -8.66 -9.79
N GLU A 188 -2.89 -7.38 -9.62
CA GLU A 188 -2.40 -6.35 -10.55
C GLU A 188 -0.89 -6.14 -10.44
N VAL A 189 -0.31 -6.20 -9.24
CA VAL A 189 1.15 -6.15 -9.06
C VAL A 189 1.81 -7.33 -9.75
N HIS A 190 1.29 -8.54 -9.58
CA HIS A 190 1.83 -9.75 -10.20
C HIS A 190 1.72 -9.68 -11.72
N LYS A 191 0.57 -9.31 -12.27
CA LYS A 191 0.38 -9.10 -13.71
C LYS A 191 1.40 -8.11 -14.29
N ARG A 192 1.61 -6.96 -13.64
CA ARG A 192 2.60 -5.97 -14.09
C ARG A 192 4.03 -6.50 -14.05
N LEU A 193 4.34 -7.32 -13.06
CA LEU A 193 5.66 -7.92 -12.95
C LEU A 193 5.88 -9.03 -13.99
N ASP A 194 4.85 -9.80 -14.33
CA ASP A 194 4.88 -10.77 -15.43
C ASP A 194 5.15 -10.04 -16.77
N ASP A 195 4.42 -8.97 -17.05
CA ASP A 195 4.56 -8.17 -18.28
C ASP A 195 5.97 -7.58 -18.43
N LEU A 196 6.61 -7.20 -17.32
CA LEU A 196 7.92 -6.56 -17.32
C LEU A 196 9.08 -7.51 -16.99
N PHE A 197 8.83 -8.79 -16.81
CA PHE A 197 9.83 -9.72 -16.27
C PHE A 197 11.13 -9.74 -17.08
N LEU A 198 11.03 -9.87 -18.40
CA LEU A 198 12.21 -9.92 -19.27
C LEU A 198 12.99 -8.59 -19.30
N ASP A 199 12.30 -7.45 -19.24
CA ASP A 199 12.94 -6.15 -19.21
C ASP A 199 13.63 -5.89 -17.88
N LEU A 200 13.03 -6.33 -16.77
CA LEU A 200 13.64 -6.31 -15.44
C LEU A 200 14.90 -7.18 -15.36
N GLN A 201 14.91 -8.36 -16.00
CA GLN A 201 16.10 -9.19 -16.08
C GLN A 201 17.22 -8.50 -16.85
N ARG A 202 16.90 -7.77 -17.93
CA ARG A 202 17.88 -7.06 -18.75
C ARG A 202 18.44 -5.83 -18.07
N CYS A 203 17.58 -5.10 -17.34
CA CYS A 203 17.93 -3.88 -16.66
C CYS A 203 17.34 -3.84 -15.25
N PRO A 204 18.00 -4.50 -14.27
CA PRO A 204 17.57 -4.47 -12.87
C PRO A 204 17.63 -3.06 -12.28
N GLY A 205 16.75 -2.78 -11.31
CA GLY A 205 16.73 -1.50 -10.62
C GLY A 205 17.91 -1.32 -9.66
N ASN A 206 18.46 -0.11 -9.62
CA ASN A 206 19.38 0.32 -8.57
C ASN A 206 18.62 0.54 -7.23
N SER A 207 19.24 1.19 -6.25
CA SER A 207 18.60 1.47 -4.97
C SER A 207 17.31 2.29 -5.07
N ARG A 208 17.22 3.20 -6.06
CA ARG A 208 16.08 4.11 -6.24
C ARG A 208 15.19 3.76 -7.43
N GLY A 209 15.68 2.98 -8.40
CA GLY A 209 14.99 2.72 -9.66
C GLY A 209 15.05 3.90 -10.62
N ASP A 210 16.09 4.71 -10.52
CA ASP A 210 16.32 5.88 -11.37
C ASP A 210 17.48 5.67 -12.38
N ASN A 211 17.98 4.42 -12.48
CA ASN A 211 18.99 4.07 -13.47
C ASN A 211 18.38 3.98 -14.88
N ASP A 212 19.20 4.34 -15.87
CA ASP A 212 18.81 4.31 -17.27
C ASP A 212 18.40 2.88 -17.70
N GLY A 213 17.31 2.81 -18.46
CA GLY A 213 16.73 1.53 -18.93
C GLY A 213 15.92 0.74 -17.92
N TYR A 214 15.84 1.13 -16.65
CA TYR A 214 14.98 0.47 -15.69
C TYR A 214 13.49 0.65 -16.06
N PRO A 215 12.69 -0.43 -16.21
CA PRO A 215 11.39 -0.33 -16.87
C PRO A 215 10.24 0.16 -15.98
N ILE A 216 10.46 0.33 -14.67
CA ILE A 216 9.38 0.66 -13.73
C ILE A 216 9.42 2.14 -13.33
N GLU A 217 8.33 2.87 -13.63
CA GLU A 217 8.12 4.24 -13.16
C GLU A 217 7.86 4.28 -11.65
N TRP A 218 8.24 5.39 -10.99
CA TRP A 218 8.22 5.56 -9.53
C TRP A 218 6.96 5.10 -8.79
N THR A 219 5.78 5.31 -9.36
CA THR A 219 4.49 4.98 -8.72
C THR A 219 3.83 3.74 -9.30
N TYR A 220 4.47 3.06 -10.26
CA TYR A 220 3.85 2.04 -11.10
C TYR A 220 3.33 0.83 -10.31
N LEU A 221 4.07 0.32 -9.32
CA LEU A 221 3.68 -0.83 -8.50
C LEU A 221 2.86 -0.45 -7.26
N LEU A 222 2.70 0.85 -6.96
CA LEU A 222 1.97 1.31 -5.79
C LEU A 222 0.86 2.28 -6.17
N GLY A 223 1.14 3.57 -6.28
CA GLY A 223 0.13 4.62 -6.43
C GLY A 223 -0.77 4.44 -7.65
N ASN A 224 -0.21 3.92 -8.75
CA ASN A 224 -0.95 3.66 -10.00
C ASN A 224 -1.91 2.44 -9.89
N ILE A 225 -1.87 1.70 -8.78
CA ILE A 225 -2.79 0.60 -8.47
C ILE A 225 -3.65 0.99 -7.27
N PHE A 226 -3.03 1.42 -6.19
CA PHE A 226 -3.65 1.68 -4.91
C PHE A 226 -4.72 2.78 -4.97
N HIS A 227 -4.44 3.92 -5.64
CA HIS A 227 -5.41 5.00 -5.77
C HIS A 227 -6.65 4.62 -6.59
N PRO A 228 -6.54 3.97 -7.77
CA PRO A 228 -7.70 3.40 -8.45
C PRO A 228 -8.51 2.46 -7.57
N LEU A 229 -7.87 1.58 -6.79
CA LEU A 229 -8.58 0.67 -5.88
C LEU A 229 -9.28 1.41 -4.73
N CYS A 230 -8.69 2.47 -4.17
CA CYS A 230 -9.38 3.32 -3.19
C CYS A 230 -10.68 3.89 -3.76
N LEU A 231 -10.68 4.29 -5.02
CA LEU A 231 -11.88 4.84 -5.64
C LEU A 231 -12.88 3.74 -6.04
N LYS A 232 -12.39 2.62 -6.61
CA LYS A 232 -13.20 1.45 -6.97
C LYS A 232 -13.96 0.90 -5.75
N TYR A 233 -13.28 0.74 -4.64
CA TYR A 233 -13.82 0.18 -3.40
C TYR A 233 -14.14 1.24 -2.34
N SER A 234 -14.48 2.46 -2.75
CA SER A 234 -14.67 3.61 -1.83
C SER A 234 -15.70 3.38 -0.72
N ASN A 235 -16.66 2.46 -0.91
CA ASN A 235 -17.61 2.06 0.13
C ASN A 235 -16.98 1.19 1.23
N HIS A 236 -15.77 0.66 1.00
CA HIS A 236 -15.01 -0.20 1.91
C HIS A 236 -13.70 0.44 2.38
N VAL A 237 -13.56 1.74 2.14
CA VAL A 237 -12.43 2.56 2.58
C VAL A 237 -12.85 3.43 3.74
N SER A 238 -12.15 3.33 4.86
CA SER A 238 -12.31 4.21 6.03
C SER A 238 -11.13 5.15 6.22
N TYR A 239 -11.37 6.25 6.94
CA TYR A 239 -10.40 7.33 7.06
C TYR A 239 -10.07 7.63 8.51
N ASP A 240 -8.77 7.60 8.83
CA ASP A 240 -8.24 8.04 10.13
C ASP A 240 -6.99 8.89 9.94
N ARG A 241 -7.09 10.17 10.28
CA ARG A 241 -5.98 11.13 10.16
C ARG A 241 -4.90 10.91 11.21
N THR A 242 -5.18 10.16 12.27
CA THR A 242 -4.23 9.96 13.38
C THR A 242 -3.06 9.09 12.97
N ILE A 243 -3.25 8.13 12.04
CA ILE A 243 -2.16 7.30 11.52
C ILE A 243 -1.30 7.97 10.44
N LYS A 244 -1.62 9.23 10.09
CA LYS A 244 -0.81 9.98 9.13
C LYS A 244 0.59 10.22 9.67
N PRO A 245 1.65 9.74 8.98
CA PRO A 245 3.02 9.97 9.42
C PRO A 245 3.47 11.40 9.16
N VAL A 246 4.60 11.77 9.75
CA VAL A 246 5.29 13.03 9.43
C VAL A 246 5.94 12.89 8.05
N LEU A 247 5.46 13.67 7.06
CA LEU A 247 5.88 13.55 5.66
C LEU A 247 7.21 14.26 5.32
N GLY A 248 7.85 14.95 6.27
CA GLY A 248 9.12 15.66 6.06
C GLY A 248 10.18 15.28 7.07
N GLY A 249 11.46 15.67 6.81
CA GLY A 249 12.56 15.54 7.77
C GLY A 249 13.13 14.14 7.99
N TYR A 250 12.92 13.21 7.06
CA TYR A 250 13.38 11.83 7.16
C TYR A 250 14.42 11.42 6.09
N LEU A 251 14.79 12.35 5.22
CA LEU A 251 15.85 12.17 4.19
C LEU A 251 17.21 12.53 4.76
#